data_c0cc01c7d0c87d91c52128fee4aa44c5
#
_entry.id   c0cc01c7d0c87d91c52128fee4aa44c5
#
_cell.length_a   1.000
_cell.length_b   1.000
_cell.length_c   1.000
_cell.angle_alpha   90.00
_cell.angle_beta   90.00
_cell.angle_gamma   90.00
#
_symmetry.space_group_name_H-M   'P 1'
#
loop_
_entity.id
_entity.type
_entity.pdbx_description
1 polymer ?
#
loop_
_entity_poly.entity_id
_entity_poly.type
_entity_poly.pdbx_seq_one_letter_code
_entity_poly.pdbx_strand_id
1 'polypeptide(L)'
;MKKIGRPGKNDANRECKDAILKATIALIEEIGADAVTVRKVIEKADVSTGTFYHYFADKNDLMMAFVREESFDAFELQTPVSDVAGRQAELYMHLIRRYQTLGKDFMKRFYTTDNQALSAYLDETNGQFAEGTVMARSEKELKTSAEQGYLSASVDHHLIAMDVCTIVKGCVFEWCLTNERMEIGQTLQRILDAYISAYKR
;
A
#
# COMPACT_ATOMS: atom_id res chain seq x y z
N MET A 1 -30.36 29.75 -16.89
CA MET A 1 -29.11 29.03 -17.23
C MET A 1 -28.03 29.43 -16.25
N LYS A 2 -27.67 28.52 -15.29
CA LYS A 2 -26.54 28.75 -14.38
C LYS A 2 -25.24 28.50 -15.14
N LYS A 3 -24.37 29.50 -15.22
CA LYS A 3 -22.99 29.31 -15.72
C LYS A 3 -22.24 28.40 -14.77
N ILE A 4 -21.85 27.22 -15.27
CA ILE A 4 -20.92 26.34 -14.57
C ILE A 4 -19.57 27.08 -14.54
N GLY A 5 -19.11 27.48 -13.36
CA GLY A 5 -17.83 28.15 -13.17
C GLY A 5 -16.67 27.23 -13.62
N ARG A 6 -15.61 27.81 -14.19
CA ARG A 6 -14.37 27.11 -14.49
C ARG A 6 -13.86 26.45 -13.22
N PRO A 7 -13.45 25.14 -13.25
CA PRO A 7 -12.89 24.48 -12.08
C PRO A 7 -11.70 25.28 -11.55
N GLY A 8 -11.57 25.35 -10.23
CA GLY A 8 -10.46 26.02 -9.57
C GLY A 8 -9.13 25.37 -9.96
N LYS A 9 -8.01 26.10 -9.89
CA LYS A 9 -6.67 25.59 -10.26
C LYS A 9 -6.31 24.30 -9.52
N ASN A 10 -6.82 24.10 -8.29
CA ASN A 10 -6.66 22.88 -7.50
C ASN A 10 -7.51 21.71 -8.01
N ASP A 11 -8.72 21.98 -8.50
CA ASP A 11 -9.61 20.96 -9.05
C ASP A 11 -9.07 20.42 -10.38
N ALA A 12 -8.62 21.30 -11.28
CA ALA A 12 -8.00 20.92 -12.54
C ALA A 12 -6.69 20.11 -12.33
N ASN A 13 -5.93 20.46 -11.29
CA ASN A 13 -4.71 19.75 -10.92
C ASN A 13 -5.00 18.32 -10.45
N ARG A 14 -6.04 18.13 -9.63
CA ARG A 14 -6.50 16.84 -9.14
C ARG A 14 -7.07 15.99 -10.28
N GLU A 15 -7.90 16.56 -11.13
CA GLU A 15 -8.48 15.88 -12.29
C GLU A 15 -7.40 15.34 -13.25
N CYS A 16 -6.32 16.08 -13.46
CA CYS A 16 -5.22 15.68 -14.33
C CYS A 16 -4.41 14.51 -13.72
N LYS A 17 -4.11 14.56 -12.41
CA LYS A 17 -3.45 13.47 -11.70
C LYS A 17 -4.29 12.19 -11.74
N ASP A 18 -5.60 12.31 -11.50
CA ASP A 18 -6.55 11.21 -11.53
C ASP A 18 -6.66 10.59 -12.94
N ALA A 19 -6.58 11.41 -14.00
CA ALA A 19 -6.57 10.93 -15.38
C ALA A 19 -5.32 10.07 -15.67
N ILE A 20 -4.15 10.49 -15.19
CA ILE A 20 -2.90 9.71 -15.33
C ILE A 20 -3.01 8.38 -14.59
N LEU A 21 -3.53 8.38 -13.36
CA LEU A 21 -3.71 7.14 -12.57
C LEU A 21 -4.71 6.18 -13.23
N LYS A 22 -5.86 6.68 -13.71
CA LYS A 22 -6.86 5.88 -14.44
C LYS A 22 -6.29 5.26 -15.73
N ALA A 23 -5.55 6.05 -16.50
CA ALA A 23 -4.87 5.57 -17.71
C ALA A 23 -3.85 4.46 -17.38
N THR A 24 -3.14 4.62 -16.26
CA THR A 24 -2.18 3.62 -15.78
C THR A 24 -2.86 2.31 -15.40
N ILE A 25 -3.96 2.37 -14.65
CA ILE A 25 -4.76 1.19 -14.27
C ILE A 25 -5.22 0.44 -15.52
N ALA A 26 -5.83 1.16 -16.46
CA ALA A 26 -6.30 0.57 -17.71
C ALA A 26 -5.16 -0.07 -18.53
N LEU A 27 -3.96 0.52 -18.56
CA LEU A 27 -2.80 -0.08 -19.21
C LEU A 27 -2.30 -1.34 -18.47
N ILE A 28 -2.30 -1.33 -17.15
CA ILE A 28 -1.93 -2.53 -16.35
C ILE A 28 -2.87 -3.70 -16.70
N GLU A 29 -4.16 -3.44 -16.77
CA GLU A 29 -5.18 -4.44 -17.12
C GLU A 29 -5.04 -4.96 -18.55
N GLU A 30 -4.71 -4.06 -19.51
CA GLU A 30 -4.62 -4.40 -20.94
C GLU A 30 -3.32 -5.14 -21.30
N ILE A 31 -2.18 -4.72 -20.77
CA ILE A 31 -0.85 -5.17 -21.23
C ILE A 31 0.08 -5.62 -20.10
N GLY A 32 -0.38 -5.63 -18.84
CA GLY A 32 0.42 -5.95 -17.66
C GLY A 32 1.35 -4.80 -17.22
N ALA A 33 1.63 -4.72 -15.92
CA ALA A 33 2.41 -3.62 -15.32
C ALA A 33 3.84 -3.49 -15.89
N ASP A 34 4.45 -4.60 -16.30
CA ASP A 34 5.79 -4.61 -16.90
C ASP A 34 5.85 -3.87 -18.24
N ALA A 35 4.84 -4.05 -19.07
CA ALA A 35 4.76 -3.43 -20.39
C ALA A 35 4.31 -1.96 -20.35
N VAL A 36 3.86 -1.46 -19.18
CA VAL A 36 3.54 -0.03 -18.98
C VAL A 36 4.81 0.80 -19.01
N THR A 37 4.80 1.85 -19.81
CA THR A 37 5.87 2.86 -19.90
C THR A 37 5.30 4.25 -19.70
N VAL A 38 6.11 5.20 -19.25
CA VAL A 38 5.71 6.62 -19.10
C VAL A 38 5.11 7.14 -20.41
N ARG A 39 5.71 6.81 -21.56
CA ARG A 39 5.20 7.21 -22.87
C ARG A 39 3.77 6.71 -23.14
N LYS A 40 3.50 5.42 -22.89
CA LYS A 40 2.16 4.85 -23.09
C LYS A 40 1.12 5.47 -22.14
N VAL A 41 1.54 5.80 -20.90
CA VAL A 41 0.67 6.48 -19.94
C VAL A 41 0.33 7.89 -20.42
N ILE A 42 1.31 8.67 -20.88
CA ILE A 42 1.14 10.00 -21.44
C ILE A 42 0.17 9.96 -22.63
N GLU A 43 0.39 9.04 -23.57
CA GLU A 43 -0.45 8.85 -24.75
C GLU A 43 -1.90 8.48 -24.36
N LYS A 44 -2.09 7.56 -23.40
CA LYS A 44 -3.43 7.09 -22.97
C LYS A 44 -4.17 8.12 -22.12
N ALA A 45 -3.46 8.89 -21.29
CA ALA A 45 -4.04 9.93 -20.44
C ALA A 45 -4.29 11.25 -21.20
N ASP A 46 -3.81 11.36 -22.45
CA ASP A 46 -3.85 12.58 -23.26
C ASP A 46 -3.26 13.80 -22.54
N VAL A 47 -2.08 13.61 -21.95
CA VAL A 47 -1.35 14.68 -21.25
C VAL A 47 0.01 14.94 -21.89
N SER A 48 0.60 16.11 -21.62
CA SER A 48 1.96 16.41 -22.06
C SER A 48 3.00 15.68 -21.19
N THR A 49 4.20 15.48 -21.75
CA THR A 49 5.35 14.94 -20.99
C THR A 49 5.67 15.81 -19.77
N GLY A 50 5.62 17.14 -19.91
CA GLY A 50 5.83 18.08 -18.80
C GLY A 50 4.75 17.94 -17.73
N THR A 51 3.50 17.69 -18.13
CA THR A 51 2.39 17.44 -17.20
C THR A 51 2.63 16.16 -16.39
N PHE A 52 3.07 15.08 -17.03
CA PHE A 52 3.40 13.85 -16.31
C PHE A 52 4.47 14.09 -15.25
N TYR A 53 5.63 14.67 -15.65
CA TYR A 53 6.75 14.91 -14.74
C TYR A 53 6.49 16.00 -13.69
N HIS A 54 5.41 16.78 -13.83
CA HIS A 54 4.93 17.65 -12.77
C HIS A 54 4.35 16.86 -11.57
N TYR A 55 3.73 15.68 -11.83
CA TYR A 55 3.09 14.87 -10.81
C TYR A 55 3.92 13.68 -10.33
N PHE A 56 4.72 13.09 -11.21
CA PHE A 56 5.44 11.84 -10.96
C PHE A 56 6.87 11.95 -11.45
N ALA A 57 7.83 11.69 -10.57
CA ALA A 57 9.26 11.73 -10.91
C ALA A 57 9.65 10.65 -11.95
N ASP A 58 9.06 9.48 -11.86
CA ASP A 58 9.30 8.34 -12.74
C ASP A 58 8.14 7.33 -12.71
N LYS A 59 8.34 6.17 -13.37
CA LYS A 59 7.38 5.06 -13.33
C LYS A 59 7.18 4.49 -11.93
N ASN A 60 8.23 4.41 -11.12
CA ASN A 60 8.12 3.83 -9.77
C ASN A 60 7.29 4.74 -8.86
N ASP A 61 7.48 6.06 -8.96
CA ASP A 61 6.68 7.04 -8.22
C ASP A 61 5.20 6.99 -8.65
N LEU A 62 4.92 6.85 -9.95
CA LEU A 62 3.56 6.62 -10.46
C LEU A 62 2.95 5.33 -9.89
N MET A 63 3.71 4.22 -9.86
CA MET A 63 3.21 2.96 -9.32
C MET A 63 3.02 3.01 -7.79
N MET A 64 3.87 3.76 -7.08
CA MET A 64 3.66 4.03 -5.66
C MET A 64 2.42 4.86 -5.41
N ALA A 65 2.14 5.86 -6.25
CA ALA A 65 0.90 6.64 -6.16
C ALA A 65 -0.33 5.74 -6.34
N PHE A 66 -0.28 4.80 -7.30
CA PHE A 66 -1.32 3.78 -7.48
C PHE A 66 -1.49 2.90 -6.21
N VAL A 67 -0.39 2.48 -5.59
CA VAL A 67 -0.42 1.68 -4.35
C VAL A 67 -1.00 2.48 -3.17
N ARG A 68 -0.72 3.81 -3.12
CA ARG A 68 -1.13 4.72 -2.04
C ARG A 68 -2.52 5.33 -2.22
N GLU A 69 -3.23 5.07 -3.30
CA GLU A 69 -4.43 5.81 -3.71
C GLU A 69 -5.55 5.80 -2.65
N GLU A 70 -5.59 4.80 -1.78
CA GLU A 70 -6.51 4.74 -0.65
C GLU A 70 -5.79 5.01 0.66
N SER A 71 -6.33 5.95 1.44
CA SER A 71 -5.92 6.11 2.83
C SER A 71 -6.40 4.92 3.65
N PHE A 72 -5.48 4.29 4.38
CA PHE A 72 -5.81 3.20 5.29
C PHE A 72 -6.65 3.66 6.49
N ASP A 73 -6.76 4.96 6.75
CA ASP A 73 -7.60 5.50 7.82
C ASP A 73 -9.09 5.25 7.57
N ALA A 74 -9.51 5.28 6.30
CA ALA A 74 -10.89 5.03 5.90
C ALA A 74 -11.23 3.54 5.69
N PHE A 75 -10.23 2.64 5.76
CA PHE A 75 -10.46 1.22 5.54
C PHE A 75 -11.21 0.59 6.72
N GLU A 76 -12.39 0.02 6.42
CA GLU A 76 -13.24 -0.63 7.42
C GLU A 76 -12.84 -2.11 7.59
N LEU A 77 -12.19 -2.41 8.71
CA LEU A 77 -11.83 -3.77 9.08
C LEU A 77 -13.07 -4.57 9.51
N GLN A 78 -13.24 -5.76 8.95
CA GLN A 78 -14.33 -6.67 9.27
C GLN A 78 -13.98 -7.63 10.41
N THR A 79 -12.69 -7.94 10.56
CA THR A 79 -12.19 -8.81 11.63
C THR A 79 -12.37 -8.15 13.00
N PRO A 80 -12.90 -8.84 14.01
CA PRO A 80 -13.14 -8.26 15.34
C PRO A 80 -11.84 -7.86 16.04
N VAL A 81 -11.90 -6.86 16.93
CA VAL A 81 -10.73 -6.34 17.68
C VAL A 81 -10.07 -7.42 18.54
N SER A 82 -10.83 -8.43 18.98
CA SER A 82 -10.31 -9.59 19.74
C SER A 82 -9.39 -10.50 18.92
N ASP A 83 -9.54 -10.52 17.59
CA ASP A 83 -8.64 -11.26 16.71
C ASP A 83 -7.55 -10.32 16.16
N VAL A 84 -6.57 -10.04 17.01
CA VAL A 84 -5.50 -9.07 16.70
C VAL A 84 -4.70 -9.47 15.47
N ALA A 85 -4.30 -10.73 15.36
CA ALA A 85 -3.53 -11.23 14.23
C ALA A 85 -4.34 -11.18 12.93
N GLY A 86 -5.62 -11.57 12.99
CA GLY A 86 -6.54 -11.50 11.85
C GLY A 86 -6.74 -10.08 11.36
N ARG A 87 -6.88 -9.09 12.26
CA ARG A 87 -6.97 -7.67 11.88
C ARG A 87 -5.72 -7.17 11.17
N GLN A 88 -4.54 -7.54 11.65
CA GLN A 88 -3.28 -7.20 10.99
C GLN A 88 -3.19 -7.87 9.61
N ALA A 89 -3.56 -9.14 9.52
CA ALA A 89 -3.58 -9.85 8.24
C ALA A 89 -4.56 -9.22 7.24
N GLU A 90 -5.78 -8.88 7.66
CA GLU A 90 -6.80 -8.23 6.83
C GLU A 90 -6.29 -6.88 6.28
N LEU A 91 -5.71 -6.06 7.15
CA LEU A 91 -5.17 -4.75 6.81
C LEU A 91 -4.06 -4.85 5.75
N TYR A 92 -3.08 -5.71 5.97
CA TYR A 92 -1.98 -5.88 5.02
C TYR A 92 -2.38 -6.64 3.76
N MET A 93 -3.36 -7.54 3.82
CA MET A 93 -3.90 -8.17 2.62
C MET A 93 -4.63 -7.18 1.70
N HIS A 94 -5.20 -6.10 2.24
CA HIS A 94 -5.73 -5.02 1.42
C HIS A 94 -4.62 -4.37 0.58
N LEU A 95 -3.45 -4.07 1.15
CA LEU A 95 -2.27 -3.59 0.41
C LEU A 95 -1.75 -4.64 -0.59
N ILE A 96 -1.62 -5.89 -0.16
CA ILE A 96 -1.07 -6.99 -0.98
C ILE A 96 -1.91 -7.24 -2.22
N ARG A 97 -3.23 -7.10 -2.17
CA ARG A 97 -4.11 -7.21 -3.36
C ARG A 97 -3.71 -6.23 -4.45
N ARG A 98 -3.29 -5.01 -4.10
CA ARG A 98 -2.76 -4.05 -5.08
C ARG A 98 -1.44 -4.53 -5.68
N TYR A 99 -0.55 -5.11 -4.89
CA TYR A 99 0.68 -5.74 -5.40
C TYR A 99 0.37 -6.90 -6.36
N GLN A 100 -0.66 -7.71 -6.05
CA GLN A 100 -1.10 -8.79 -6.93
C GLN A 100 -1.64 -8.27 -8.27
N THR A 101 -2.34 -7.14 -8.28
CA THR A 101 -2.78 -6.47 -9.52
C THR A 101 -1.60 -6.03 -10.40
N LEU A 102 -0.50 -5.58 -9.79
CA LEU A 102 0.72 -5.23 -10.53
C LEU A 102 1.45 -6.45 -11.12
N GLY A 103 1.25 -7.63 -10.54
CA GLY A 103 1.85 -8.89 -10.98
C GLY A 103 3.26 -9.13 -10.43
N LYS A 104 3.64 -10.40 -10.34
CA LYS A 104 4.90 -10.83 -9.72
C LYS A 104 6.14 -10.30 -10.43
N ASP A 105 6.15 -10.30 -11.76
CA ASP A 105 7.34 -9.89 -12.52
C ASP A 105 7.62 -8.40 -12.39
N PHE A 106 6.57 -7.59 -12.29
CA PHE A 106 6.70 -6.18 -11.94
C PHE A 106 7.19 -6.04 -10.49
N MET A 107 6.58 -6.74 -9.54
CA MET A 107 6.92 -6.64 -8.11
C MET A 107 8.36 -7.06 -7.80
N LYS A 108 8.94 -8.05 -8.51
CA LYS A 108 10.37 -8.42 -8.39
C LYS A 108 11.31 -7.25 -8.66
N ARG A 109 10.98 -6.41 -9.64
CA ARG A 109 11.78 -5.22 -9.99
C ARG A 109 11.43 -3.99 -9.15
N PHE A 110 10.20 -3.91 -8.70
CA PHE A 110 9.69 -2.81 -7.90
C PHE A 110 10.10 -2.93 -6.42
N TYR A 111 10.07 -4.16 -5.90
CA TYR A 111 10.34 -4.46 -4.48
C TYR A 111 11.83 -4.66 -4.25
N THR A 112 12.60 -3.60 -4.45
CA THR A 112 14.06 -3.58 -4.35
C THR A 112 14.52 -2.42 -3.47
N THR A 113 15.74 -2.54 -2.92
CA THR A 113 16.35 -1.50 -2.08
C THR A 113 16.66 -0.21 -2.84
N ASP A 114 16.77 -0.27 -4.17
CA ASP A 114 17.06 0.90 -5.02
C ASP A 114 15.80 1.74 -5.33
N ASN A 115 14.61 1.23 -4.99
CA ASN A 115 13.36 1.95 -5.19
C ASN A 115 13.14 3.00 -4.10
N GLN A 116 13.59 4.24 -4.37
CA GLN A 116 13.48 5.36 -3.43
C GLN A 116 12.03 5.68 -3.02
N ALA A 117 11.07 5.53 -3.94
CA ALA A 117 9.66 5.78 -3.65
C ALA A 117 9.10 4.74 -2.67
N LEU A 118 9.51 3.48 -2.80
CA LEU A 118 9.17 2.42 -1.85
C LEU A 118 9.86 2.65 -0.50
N SER A 119 11.15 2.98 -0.50
CA SER A 119 11.90 3.27 0.72
C SER A 119 11.28 4.43 1.50
N ALA A 120 10.95 5.53 0.84
CA ALA A 120 10.31 6.69 1.46
C ALA A 120 8.89 6.38 2.00
N TYR A 121 8.18 5.42 1.41
CA TYR A 121 6.87 4.97 1.91
C TYR A 121 6.99 4.13 3.19
N LEU A 122 8.08 3.39 3.33
CA LEU A 122 8.35 2.52 4.47
C LEU A 122 9.14 3.22 5.58
N ASP A 123 9.58 4.45 5.33
CA ASP A 123 10.42 5.22 6.25
C ASP A 123 9.57 5.88 7.35
N GLU A 124 10.24 6.21 8.43
CA GLU A 124 9.68 6.89 9.59
C GLU A 124 10.20 8.32 9.68
N THR A 125 9.35 9.22 10.12
CA THR A 125 9.74 10.58 10.42
C THR A 125 9.64 10.81 11.94
N ASN A 126 10.77 11.07 12.58
CA ASN A 126 10.85 11.25 14.04
C ASN A 126 10.27 10.07 14.86
N GLY A 127 10.47 8.83 14.41
CA GLY A 127 9.96 7.63 15.07
C GLY A 127 8.44 7.46 14.96
N GLN A 128 7.84 8.03 13.93
CA GLN A 128 6.41 7.88 13.63
C GLN A 128 6.19 7.48 12.17
N PHE A 129 5.26 6.61 11.94
CA PHE A 129 4.81 6.28 10.59
C PHE A 129 4.04 7.44 9.98
N ALA A 130 4.16 7.63 8.67
CA ALA A 130 3.39 8.64 7.95
C ALA A 130 1.88 8.35 8.06
N GLU A 131 1.09 9.39 8.29
CA GLU A 131 -0.38 9.29 8.36
C GLU A 131 -0.97 8.70 7.08
N GLY A 132 -2.07 7.96 7.22
CA GLY A 132 -2.75 7.30 6.11
C GLY A 132 -2.05 6.06 5.59
N THR A 133 -0.86 5.70 6.08
CA THR A 133 -0.16 4.46 5.71
C THR A 133 -0.71 3.24 6.43
N VAL A 134 -0.47 2.05 5.84
CA VAL A 134 -0.82 0.78 6.46
C VAL A 134 -0.12 0.58 7.81
N MET A 135 1.10 1.09 7.96
CA MET A 135 1.89 0.96 9.18
C MET A 135 1.31 1.81 10.32
N ALA A 136 0.97 3.08 10.06
CA ALA A 136 0.29 3.94 11.03
C ALA A 136 -1.06 3.34 11.46
N ARG A 137 -1.83 2.78 10.52
CA ARG A 137 -3.08 2.10 10.83
C ARG A 137 -2.84 0.82 11.63
N SER A 138 -1.82 0.02 11.31
CA SER A 138 -1.43 -1.19 12.05
C SER A 138 -1.15 -0.86 13.53
N GLU A 139 -0.33 0.15 13.79
CA GLU A 139 -0.02 0.61 15.15
C GLU A 139 -1.28 1.05 15.92
N LYS A 140 -2.16 1.82 15.28
CA LYS A 140 -3.44 2.24 15.87
C LYS A 140 -4.32 1.06 16.25
N GLU A 141 -4.42 0.03 15.41
CA GLU A 141 -5.21 -1.17 15.69
C GLU A 141 -4.62 -2.02 16.83
N LEU A 142 -3.28 -2.11 16.92
CA LEU A 142 -2.59 -2.76 18.04
C LEU A 142 -2.86 -2.03 19.35
N LYS A 143 -2.79 -0.72 19.36
CA LYS A 143 -3.13 0.12 20.52
C LYS A 143 -4.59 -0.08 20.95
N THR A 144 -5.53 -0.05 20.02
CA THR A 144 -6.95 -0.32 20.29
C THR A 144 -7.16 -1.70 20.91
N SER A 145 -6.45 -2.72 20.41
CA SER A 145 -6.53 -4.08 20.96
C SER A 145 -5.97 -4.20 22.37
N ALA A 146 -4.89 -3.45 22.69
CA ALA A 146 -4.33 -3.39 24.05
C ALA A 146 -5.26 -2.65 25.03
N GLU A 147 -5.84 -1.53 24.61
CA GLU A 147 -6.83 -0.78 25.40
C GLU A 147 -8.07 -1.62 25.75
N GLN A 148 -8.46 -2.54 24.86
CA GLN A 148 -9.55 -3.49 25.08
C GLN A 148 -9.12 -4.78 25.82
N GLY A 149 -7.84 -4.92 26.17
CA GLY A 149 -7.33 -6.03 26.99
C GLY A 149 -7.00 -7.30 26.21
N TYR A 150 -6.95 -7.27 24.88
CA TYR A 150 -6.58 -8.42 24.03
C TYR A 150 -5.06 -8.57 23.85
N LEU A 151 -4.29 -7.51 24.13
CA LEU A 151 -2.84 -7.53 24.24
C LEU A 151 -2.40 -7.10 25.64
N SER A 152 -1.19 -7.45 26.02
CA SER A 152 -0.58 -6.97 27.26
C SER A 152 -0.43 -5.44 27.20
N ALA A 153 -0.74 -4.75 28.30
CA ALA A 153 -0.66 -3.28 28.37
C ALA A 153 0.80 -2.73 28.31
N SER A 154 1.80 -3.60 28.50
CA SER A 154 3.21 -3.25 28.52
C SER A 154 3.90 -3.39 27.15
N VAL A 155 3.16 -3.78 26.09
CA VAL A 155 3.76 -3.98 24.77
C VAL A 155 4.07 -2.65 24.09
N ASP A 156 5.16 -2.63 23.35
CA ASP A 156 5.48 -1.54 22.45
C ASP A 156 4.74 -1.75 21.11
N HIS A 157 3.64 -0.99 20.94
CA HIS A 157 2.79 -1.11 19.76
C HIS A 157 3.52 -0.70 18.48
N HIS A 158 4.41 0.28 18.56
CA HIS A 158 5.20 0.74 17.43
C HIS A 158 6.16 -0.34 16.96
N LEU A 159 6.91 -0.95 17.91
CA LEU A 159 7.82 -2.05 17.61
C LEU A 159 7.06 -3.26 17.00
N ILE A 160 5.89 -3.62 17.55
CA ILE A 160 5.08 -4.71 16.99
C ILE A 160 4.63 -4.37 15.57
N ALA A 161 4.23 -3.12 15.29
CA ALA A 161 3.83 -2.70 13.94
C ALA A 161 5.01 -2.78 12.95
N MET A 162 6.23 -2.41 13.37
CA MET A 162 7.45 -2.60 12.59
C MET A 162 7.72 -4.07 12.27
N ASP A 163 7.59 -4.94 13.27
CA ASP A 163 7.81 -6.37 13.11
C ASP A 163 6.76 -7.00 12.19
N VAL A 164 5.48 -6.62 12.34
CA VAL A 164 4.41 -7.03 11.42
C VAL A 164 4.73 -6.59 9.99
N CYS A 165 5.15 -5.34 9.78
CA CYS A 165 5.57 -4.85 8.46
C CYS A 165 6.75 -5.66 7.91
N THR A 166 7.71 -6.04 8.76
CA THR A 166 8.87 -6.87 8.37
C THR A 166 8.44 -8.28 7.96
N ILE A 167 7.53 -8.89 8.70
CA ILE A 167 6.91 -10.19 8.35
C ILE A 167 6.21 -10.09 6.99
N VAL A 168 5.42 -9.04 6.78
CA VAL A 168 4.72 -8.80 5.51
C VAL A 168 5.70 -8.64 4.35
N LYS A 169 6.77 -7.84 4.54
CA LYS A 169 7.83 -7.68 3.53
C LYS A 169 8.45 -9.03 3.16
N GLY A 170 8.74 -9.88 4.14
CA GLY A 170 9.23 -11.23 3.92
C GLY A 170 8.24 -12.10 3.13
N CYS A 171 6.95 -12.04 3.46
CA CYS A 171 5.91 -12.77 2.72
C CYS A 171 5.77 -12.28 1.26
N VAL A 172 5.81 -10.97 1.02
CA VAL A 172 5.77 -10.41 -0.34
C VAL A 172 7.01 -10.82 -1.14
N PHE A 173 8.19 -10.77 -0.52
CA PHE A 173 9.44 -11.21 -1.16
C PHE A 173 9.37 -12.69 -1.55
N GLU A 174 8.97 -13.57 -0.64
CA GLU A 174 8.81 -15.01 -0.90
C GLU A 174 7.75 -15.27 -1.99
N TRP A 175 6.62 -14.55 -1.95
CA TRP A 175 5.60 -14.63 -3.00
C TRP A 175 6.17 -14.23 -4.38
N CYS A 176 7.04 -13.23 -4.45
CA CYS A 176 7.72 -12.86 -5.70
C CYS A 176 8.64 -13.96 -6.22
N LEU A 177 9.32 -14.71 -5.33
CA LEU A 177 10.27 -15.76 -5.69
C LEU A 177 9.59 -17.09 -6.06
N THR A 178 8.45 -17.40 -5.46
CA THR A 178 7.74 -18.66 -5.67
C THR A 178 6.75 -18.56 -6.83
N ASN A 179 6.86 -19.48 -7.79
CA ASN A 179 5.91 -19.59 -8.88
C ASN A 179 4.63 -20.28 -8.37
N GLU A 180 3.63 -19.49 -7.94
CA GLU A 180 2.27 -19.91 -7.58
C GLU A 180 2.12 -20.91 -6.42
N ARG A 181 3.23 -21.34 -5.79
CA ARG A 181 3.20 -22.33 -4.69
C ARG A 181 2.89 -21.72 -3.32
N MET A 182 2.88 -20.40 -3.18
CA MET A 182 2.64 -19.72 -1.91
C MET A 182 1.30 -19.00 -1.92
N GLU A 183 0.40 -19.46 -1.07
CA GLU A 183 -0.80 -18.72 -0.70
C GLU A 183 -0.43 -17.66 0.35
N ILE A 184 -0.19 -16.44 -0.12
CA ILE A 184 0.36 -15.35 0.70
C ILE A 184 -0.54 -15.04 1.90
N GLY A 185 -1.87 -15.03 1.74
CA GLY A 185 -2.81 -14.75 2.81
C GLY A 185 -2.74 -15.77 3.94
N GLN A 186 -2.75 -17.06 3.61
CA GLN A 186 -2.66 -18.16 4.59
C GLN A 186 -1.31 -18.15 5.30
N THR A 187 -0.22 -17.90 4.55
CA THR A 187 1.13 -17.85 5.13
C THR A 187 1.26 -16.67 6.08
N LEU A 188 0.79 -15.50 5.68
CA LEU A 188 0.80 -14.30 6.51
C LEU A 188 -0.01 -14.51 7.79
N GLN A 189 -1.25 -15.00 7.68
CA GLN A 189 -2.10 -15.27 8.85
C GLN A 189 -1.41 -16.20 9.83
N ARG A 190 -0.89 -17.34 9.36
CA ARG A 190 -0.20 -18.32 10.20
C ARG A 190 1.01 -17.74 10.94
N ILE A 191 1.80 -16.90 10.27
CA ILE A 191 2.99 -16.30 10.90
C ILE A 191 2.56 -15.24 11.91
N LEU A 192 1.56 -14.40 11.58
CA LEU A 192 1.05 -13.38 12.49
C LEU A 192 0.36 -14.01 13.71
N ASP A 193 -0.37 -15.12 13.56
CA ASP A 193 -0.95 -15.85 14.69
C ASP A 193 0.14 -16.30 15.67
N ALA A 194 1.21 -16.91 15.16
CA ALA A 194 2.34 -17.34 15.97
C ALA A 194 3.07 -16.16 16.64
N TYR A 195 3.33 -15.08 15.90
CA TYR A 195 4.02 -13.91 16.40
C TYR A 195 3.20 -13.16 17.48
N ILE A 196 1.95 -12.83 17.17
CA ILE A 196 1.07 -12.08 18.07
C ILE A 196 0.71 -12.87 19.33
N SER A 197 0.72 -14.23 19.27
CA SER A 197 0.43 -15.08 20.43
C SER A 197 1.33 -14.79 21.63
N ALA A 198 2.58 -14.36 21.39
CA ALA A 198 3.54 -14.01 22.44
C ALA A 198 3.15 -12.74 23.23
N TYR A 199 2.25 -11.92 22.72
CA TYR A 199 1.82 -10.65 23.30
C TYR A 199 0.38 -10.67 23.83
N LYS A 200 -0.35 -11.76 23.60
CA LYS A 200 -1.72 -11.94 24.14
C LYS A 200 -1.69 -12.03 25.66
N ARG A 201 -2.78 -11.60 26.28
CA ARG A 201 -3.01 -11.77 27.71
C ARG A 201 -3.52 -13.15 28.04
#